data_753606db346712069f9f399fe0bfbed5
#
_entry.id   753606db346712069f9f399fe0bfbed5
#
_cell.length_a   1.000
_cell.length_b   1.000
_cell.length_c   1.000
_cell.angle_alpha   90.00
_cell.angle_beta   90.00
_cell.angle_gamma   90.00
#
_symmetry.space_group_name_H-M   'P 1'
#
loop_
_entity.id
_entity.type
_entity.pdbx_description
1 polymer ?
#
loop_
_entity_poly.entity_id
_entity_poly.type
_entity_poly.pdbx_seq_one_letter_code
_entity_poly.pdbx_strand_id
1 'polypeptide(L)'
;MSDVTGHDHSAQQSPLVSPERTAYVYPSDLECDVTTGTGATLHMRPIRPDDADQLVHFHLNLSSGSIYRRYFSFHPELSENEVEHLTTVDYVDRLAFIVEDGDQLVAVGRYDRIPDTSEAEVAFLVTDRYQHHGLGLLLLKHLADAAFPIGITTFTAETQVDNRSMLGVFNDSGFPVTSSIEDEIVSLTFPIKPTEKSRARYAGRRKRPQGKGKGKHS
;
A
#
# COMPACT_ATOMS: atom_id res chain seq x y z
N MET A 1 8.06 15.66 -72.51
CA MET A 1 6.71 15.13 -72.31
C MET A 1 6.85 13.94 -71.40
N SER A 2 6.57 14.13 -70.10
CA SER A 2 6.15 13.06 -69.16
C SER A 2 5.89 13.73 -67.84
N ASP A 3 4.64 13.86 -67.46
CA ASP A 3 4.12 14.31 -66.21
C ASP A 3 4.54 13.35 -65.09
N VAL A 4 5.00 13.90 -63.94
CA VAL A 4 5.12 13.17 -62.68
C VAL A 4 4.21 13.86 -61.68
N THR A 5 3.06 13.26 -61.48
CA THR A 5 2.08 13.62 -60.46
C THR A 5 2.63 13.33 -59.04
N GLY A 6 2.80 14.39 -58.25
CA GLY A 6 3.10 14.29 -56.83
C GLY A 6 1.90 13.77 -56.06
N HIS A 7 2.11 12.71 -55.27
CA HIS A 7 1.13 12.27 -54.26
C HIS A 7 1.56 12.86 -52.91
N ASP A 8 0.77 13.86 -52.53
CA ASP A 8 0.80 14.44 -51.17
C ASP A 8 0.17 13.45 -50.18
N HIS A 9 0.98 12.83 -49.35
CA HIS A 9 0.51 12.02 -48.21
C HIS A 9 0.52 12.88 -46.96
N SER A 10 -0.51 13.70 -46.82
CA SER A 10 -0.84 14.32 -45.53
C SER A 10 -1.26 13.24 -44.53
N ALA A 11 -0.32 12.74 -43.77
CA ALA A 11 -0.60 11.90 -42.61
C ALA A 11 -1.29 12.76 -41.55
N GLN A 12 -2.62 12.65 -41.45
CA GLN A 12 -3.40 13.15 -40.32
C GLN A 12 -2.98 12.39 -39.04
N GLN A 13 -2.19 13.07 -38.22
CA GLN A 13 -1.96 12.63 -36.85
C GLN A 13 -3.27 12.84 -36.07
N SER A 14 -3.96 11.75 -35.76
CA SER A 14 -5.04 11.74 -34.79
C SER A 14 -4.48 12.19 -33.45
N PRO A 15 -5.15 13.11 -32.72
CA PRO A 15 -4.71 13.49 -31.39
C PRO A 15 -4.76 12.26 -30.47
N LEU A 16 -3.66 11.96 -29.80
CA LEU A 16 -3.61 11.00 -28.70
C LEU A 16 -4.57 11.52 -27.64
N VAL A 17 -5.74 10.91 -27.56
CA VAL A 17 -6.69 11.10 -26.46
C VAL A 17 -6.00 10.53 -25.23
N SER A 18 -5.50 11.40 -24.37
CA SER A 18 -5.06 11.00 -23.03
C SER A 18 -6.23 10.28 -22.35
N PRO A 19 -6.01 9.11 -21.73
CA PRO A 19 -7.09 8.43 -21.00
C PRO A 19 -7.63 9.41 -19.94
N GLU A 20 -8.93 9.70 -20.03
CA GLU A 20 -9.62 10.49 -19.02
C GLU A 20 -9.29 9.88 -17.65
N ARG A 21 -8.70 10.68 -16.74
CA ARG A 21 -8.46 10.30 -15.36
C ARG A 21 -9.82 10.02 -14.73
N THR A 22 -10.20 8.76 -14.66
CA THR A 22 -11.38 8.35 -13.90
C THR A 22 -11.12 8.74 -12.45
N ALA A 23 -11.88 9.71 -11.94
CA ALA A 23 -11.77 10.11 -10.55
C ALA A 23 -12.33 8.97 -9.68
N TYR A 24 -11.44 8.19 -9.08
CA TYR A 24 -11.82 7.13 -8.15
C TYR A 24 -12.40 7.74 -6.88
N VAL A 25 -13.47 7.13 -6.39
CA VAL A 25 -14.11 7.58 -5.14
C VAL A 25 -13.25 7.14 -3.96
N TYR A 26 -12.84 8.09 -3.17
CA TYR A 26 -12.06 7.82 -1.96
C TYR A 26 -12.89 7.02 -0.94
N PRO A 27 -12.41 5.84 -0.48
CA PRO A 27 -13.16 4.96 0.42
C PRO A 27 -13.01 5.38 1.89
N SER A 28 -13.72 6.43 2.29
CA SER A 28 -13.67 6.96 3.67
C SER A 28 -14.16 5.98 4.74
N ASP A 29 -14.88 4.94 4.37
CA ASP A 29 -15.31 3.87 5.27
C ASP A 29 -14.14 2.97 5.70
N LEU A 30 -13.01 3.02 5.02
CA LEU A 30 -11.79 2.33 5.38
C LEU A 30 -10.94 3.10 6.41
N GLU A 31 -11.26 4.36 6.72
CA GLU A 31 -10.57 5.13 7.76
C GLU A 31 -10.90 4.58 9.15
N CYS A 32 -9.90 4.46 10.00
CA CYS A 32 -10.10 4.03 11.37
C CYS A 32 -8.93 4.41 12.28
N ASP A 33 -9.20 4.47 13.59
CA ASP A 33 -8.14 4.51 14.57
C ASP A 33 -7.67 3.08 14.89
N VAL A 34 -6.36 2.90 15.00
CA VAL A 34 -5.72 1.64 15.31
C VAL A 34 -4.92 1.74 16.60
N THR A 35 -4.92 0.68 17.39
CA THR A 35 -4.11 0.62 18.62
C THR A 35 -2.88 -0.23 18.37
N THR A 36 -1.70 0.35 18.59
CA THR A 36 -0.41 -0.33 18.48
C THR A 36 -0.23 -1.37 19.58
N GLY A 37 0.80 -2.21 19.45
CA GLY A 37 1.19 -3.16 20.51
C GLY A 37 1.62 -2.48 21.80
N THR A 38 2.03 -1.22 21.78
CA THR A 38 2.42 -0.40 22.94
C THR A 38 1.25 0.35 23.58
N GLY A 39 0.05 0.27 22.98
CA GLY A 39 -1.16 0.92 23.49
C GLY A 39 -1.42 2.33 22.93
N ALA A 40 -0.52 2.88 22.09
CA ALA A 40 -0.76 4.15 21.42
C ALA A 40 -1.89 4.01 20.39
N THR A 41 -2.74 5.03 20.27
CA THR A 41 -3.78 5.11 19.25
C THR A 41 -3.30 6.03 18.12
N LEU A 42 -3.28 5.51 16.90
CA LEU A 42 -2.86 6.18 15.68
C LEU A 42 -4.01 6.19 14.68
N HIS A 43 -4.01 7.16 13.76
CA HIS A 43 -5.00 7.22 12.69
C HIS A 43 -4.51 6.46 11.46
N MET A 44 -5.36 5.62 10.88
CA MET A 44 -5.07 4.89 9.64
C MET A 44 -6.13 5.19 8.60
N ARG A 45 -5.69 5.52 7.39
CA ARG A 45 -6.57 5.85 6.26
C ARG A 45 -5.94 5.46 4.92
N PRO A 46 -6.75 5.31 3.86
CA PRO A 46 -6.23 5.22 2.50
C PRO A 46 -5.42 6.47 2.13
N ILE A 47 -4.37 6.26 1.32
CA ILE A 47 -3.56 7.35 0.78
C ILE A 47 -4.37 8.17 -0.25
N ARG A 48 -4.03 9.45 -0.38
CA ARG A 48 -4.62 10.40 -1.34
C ARG A 48 -3.52 11.05 -2.19
N PRO A 49 -3.84 11.57 -3.37
CA PRO A 49 -2.86 12.35 -4.16
C PRO A 49 -2.25 13.53 -3.39
N ASP A 50 -3.03 14.15 -2.49
CA ASP A 50 -2.59 15.29 -1.67
C ASP A 50 -1.56 14.89 -0.59
N ASP A 51 -1.31 13.60 -0.39
CA ASP A 51 -0.29 13.10 0.55
C ASP A 51 1.13 13.07 -0.06
N ALA A 52 1.32 13.58 -1.27
CA ALA A 52 2.59 13.52 -1.99
C ALA A 52 3.76 14.09 -1.17
N ASP A 53 3.63 15.29 -0.65
CA ASP A 53 4.67 15.94 0.16
C ASP A 53 4.94 15.17 1.46
N GLN A 54 3.89 14.67 2.10
CA GLN A 54 4.00 13.89 3.32
C GLN A 54 4.69 12.54 3.07
N LEU A 55 4.42 11.89 1.92
CA LEU A 55 5.08 10.65 1.52
C LEU A 55 6.57 10.86 1.24
N VAL A 56 6.94 11.94 0.53
CA VAL A 56 8.35 12.32 0.30
C VAL A 56 9.05 12.53 1.63
N HIS A 57 8.45 13.32 2.52
CA HIS A 57 9.03 13.58 3.84
C HIS A 57 9.18 12.30 4.66
N PHE A 58 8.20 11.40 4.63
CA PHE A 58 8.27 10.08 5.27
C PHE A 58 9.45 9.28 4.73
N HIS A 59 9.60 9.20 3.39
CA HIS A 59 10.68 8.44 2.75
C HIS A 59 12.07 8.96 3.16
N LEU A 60 12.27 10.28 3.15
CA LEU A 60 13.54 10.92 3.54
C LEU A 60 13.92 10.67 5.01
N ASN A 61 12.94 10.39 5.88
CA ASN A 61 13.16 10.10 7.29
C ASN A 61 13.35 8.59 7.61
N LEU A 62 13.34 7.72 6.61
CA LEU A 62 13.66 6.31 6.79
C LEU A 62 15.17 6.10 6.86
N SER A 63 15.61 5.11 7.65
CA SER A 63 17.01 4.69 7.61
C SER A 63 17.35 4.04 6.27
N SER A 64 18.63 4.13 5.88
CA SER A 64 19.13 3.45 4.68
C SER A 64 18.84 1.94 4.72
N GLY A 65 18.84 1.32 5.90
CA GLY A 65 18.49 -0.08 6.09
C GLY A 65 17.03 -0.36 5.79
N SER A 66 16.11 0.51 6.21
CA SER A 66 14.67 0.37 5.92
C SER A 66 14.39 0.56 4.43
N ILE A 67 15.04 1.52 3.79
CA ILE A 67 14.97 1.73 2.33
C ILE A 67 15.50 0.51 1.58
N TYR A 68 16.70 0.03 1.91
CA TYR A 68 17.30 -1.11 1.24
C TYR A 68 16.45 -2.38 1.34
N ARG A 69 15.87 -2.64 2.51
CA ARG A 69 14.96 -3.79 2.70
C ARG A 69 13.67 -3.71 1.88
N ARG A 70 13.25 -2.50 1.49
CA ARG A 70 12.04 -2.30 0.67
C ARG A 70 12.32 -2.37 -0.82
N TYR A 71 13.44 -1.76 -1.26
CA TYR A 71 13.73 -1.58 -2.69
C TYR A 71 14.80 -2.53 -3.21
N PHE A 72 15.46 -3.31 -2.34
CA PHE A 72 16.61 -4.18 -2.64
C PHE A 72 17.77 -3.44 -3.32
N SER A 73 17.77 -2.12 -3.22
CA SER A 73 18.75 -1.23 -3.85
C SER A 73 18.89 0.07 -3.05
N PHE A 74 19.93 0.84 -3.39
CA PHE A 74 20.05 2.20 -2.91
C PHE A 74 18.99 3.08 -3.58
N HIS A 75 18.05 3.61 -2.79
CA HIS A 75 16.90 4.38 -3.27
C HIS A 75 16.63 5.56 -2.32
N PRO A 76 17.55 6.57 -2.27
CA PRO A 76 17.51 7.61 -1.25
C PRO A 76 16.35 8.59 -1.42
N GLU A 77 15.87 8.77 -2.64
CA GLU A 77 14.83 9.73 -2.98
C GLU A 77 13.79 9.09 -3.90
N LEU A 78 12.55 9.53 -3.78
CA LEU A 78 11.48 9.18 -4.71
C LEU A 78 11.45 10.20 -5.85
N SER A 79 11.40 9.74 -7.09
CA SER A 79 11.14 10.59 -8.25
C SER A 79 9.70 11.09 -8.25
N GLU A 80 9.42 12.20 -8.96
CA GLU A 80 8.06 12.73 -9.11
C GLU A 80 7.07 11.69 -9.67
N ASN A 81 7.50 10.88 -10.64
CA ASN A 81 6.69 9.81 -11.22
C ASN A 81 6.38 8.70 -10.18
N GLU A 82 7.33 8.36 -9.33
CA GLU A 82 7.11 7.39 -8.25
C GLU A 82 6.14 7.96 -7.22
N VAL A 83 6.30 9.21 -6.80
CA VAL A 83 5.39 9.86 -5.87
C VAL A 83 3.97 9.90 -6.42
N GLU A 84 3.78 10.30 -7.69
CA GLU A 84 2.47 10.28 -8.35
C GLU A 84 1.91 8.85 -8.40
N HIS A 85 2.71 7.87 -8.80
CA HIS A 85 2.31 6.47 -8.85
C HIS A 85 1.93 5.93 -7.46
N LEU A 86 2.67 6.29 -6.43
CA LEU A 86 2.47 5.81 -5.06
C LEU A 86 1.25 6.45 -4.37
N THR A 87 0.86 7.66 -4.75
CA THR A 87 -0.25 8.41 -4.13
C THR A 87 -1.53 8.36 -4.94
N THR A 88 -1.44 8.19 -6.28
CA THR A 88 -2.61 8.11 -7.17
C THR A 88 -2.97 6.65 -7.39
N VAL A 89 -3.90 6.14 -6.59
CA VAL A 89 -4.37 4.76 -6.60
C VAL A 89 -5.87 4.70 -6.91
N ASP A 90 -6.34 3.56 -7.41
CA ASP A 90 -7.75 3.34 -7.78
C ASP A 90 -8.59 2.78 -6.63
N TYR A 91 -7.96 2.40 -5.53
CA TYR A 91 -8.56 1.79 -4.34
C TYR A 91 -9.21 0.41 -4.59
N VAL A 92 -9.00 -0.18 -5.77
CA VAL A 92 -9.52 -1.49 -6.18
C VAL A 92 -8.37 -2.43 -6.50
N ASP A 93 -7.64 -2.18 -7.59
CA ASP A 93 -6.47 -2.99 -7.95
C ASP A 93 -5.21 -2.51 -7.25
N ARG A 94 -5.21 -1.26 -6.78
CA ARG A 94 -4.13 -0.66 -6.02
C ARG A 94 -4.70 0.09 -4.82
N LEU A 95 -4.29 -0.30 -3.63
CA LEU A 95 -4.66 0.36 -2.38
C LEU A 95 -3.42 0.55 -1.50
N ALA A 96 -3.26 1.72 -0.94
CA ALA A 96 -2.30 1.94 0.13
C ALA A 96 -2.99 2.54 1.35
N PHE A 97 -2.69 2.00 2.53
CA PHE A 97 -2.98 2.62 3.81
C PHE A 97 -1.77 3.36 4.33
N ILE A 98 -1.99 4.54 4.85
CA ILE A 98 -1.02 5.28 5.66
C ILE A 98 -1.45 5.28 7.11
N VAL A 99 -0.48 5.34 8.02
CA VAL A 99 -0.70 5.50 9.46
C VAL A 99 -0.05 6.79 9.90
N GLU A 100 -0.82 7.59 10.64
CA GLU A 100 -0.43 8.92 11.10
C GLU A 100 -0.40 8.99 12.62
N ASP A 101 0.62 9.67 13.16
CA ASP A 101 0.69 10.14 14.55
C ASP A 101 0.62 11.67 14.55
N GLY A 102 -0.56 12.22 14.85
CA GLY A 102 -0.86 13.62 14.54
C GLY A 102 -0.78 13.88 13.04
N ASP A 103 0.05 14.82 12.64
CA ASP A 103 0.26 15.19 11.23
C ASP A 103 1.44 14.43 10.58
N GLN A 104 2.05 13.49 11.29
CA GLN A 104 3.23 12.78 10.82
C GLN A 104 2.87 11.40 10.30
N LEU A 105 3.22 11.11 9.03
CA LEU A 105 3.15 9.77 8.46
C LEU A 105 4.25 8.88 9.06
N VAL A 106 3.86 7.75 9.65
CA VAL A 106 4.76 6.85 10.37
C VAL A 106 4.85 5.45 9.77
N ALA A 107 3.85 5.06 8.98
CA ALA A 107 3.87 3.78 8.27
C ALA A 107 3.02 3.81 7.00
N VAL A 108 3.41 3.02 6.01
CA VAL A 108 2.67 2.77 4.77
C VAL A 108 2.61 1.28 4.53
N GLY A 109 1.45 0.77 4.16
CA GLY A 109 1.27 -0.58 3.63
C GLY A 109 0.41 -0.53 2.39
N ARG A 110 0.74 -1.32 1.37
CA ARG A 110 0.03 -1.31 0.11
C ARG A 110 -0.12 -2.70 -0.47
N TYR A 111 -1.11 -2.86 -1.35
CA TYR A 111 -1.14 -3.94 -2.31
C TYR A 111 -1.26 -3.40 -3.74
N ASP A 112 -0.70 -4.13 -4.67
CA ASP A 112 -0.85 -3.94 -6.11
C ASP A 112 -1.28 -5.29 -6.70
N ARG A 113 -2.48 -5.36 -7.32
CA ARG A 113 -3.01 -6.59 -7.93
C ARG A 113 -2.15 -6.99 -9.12
N ILE A 114 -1.86 -8.27 -9.23
CA ILE A 114 -1.23 -8.83 -10.41
C ILE A 114 -2.31 -8.92 -11.51
N PRO A 115 -2.10 -8.30 -12.68
CA PRO A 115 -3.10 -8.25 -13.75
C PRO A 115 -3.65 -9.62 -14.10
N ASP A 116 -4.97 -9.69 -14.33
CA ASP A 116 -5.71 -10.89 -14.74
C ASP A 116 -5.64 -12.06 -13.74
N THR A 117 -5.33 -11.77 -12.47
CA THR A 117 -5.28 -12.78 -11.40
C THR A 117 -6.12 -12.39 -10.19
N SER A 118 -6.27 -13.32 -9.24
CA SER A 118 -6.80 -13.07 -7.90
C SER A 118 -5.69 -12.87 -6.86
N GLU A 119 -4.48 -12.51 -7.31
CA GLU A 119 -3.31 -12.30 -6.47
C GLU A 119 -2.93 -10.82 -6.42
N ALA A 120 -2.32 -10.39 -5.32
CA ALA A 120 -1.72 -9.06 -5.21
C ALA A 120 -0.41 -9.13 -4.44
N GLU A 121 0.56 -8.33 -4.88
CA GLU A 121 1.80 -8.11 -4.14
C GLU A 121 1.56 -7.12 -3.01
N VAL A 122 2.08 -7.42 -1.82
CA VAL A 122 2.02 -6.51 -0.66
C VAL A 122 3.39 -6.02 -0.24
N ALA A 123 3.45 -4.76 0.18
CA ALA A 123 4.68 -4.16 0.67
C ALA A 123 4.40 -3.19 1.83
N PHE A 124 5.39 -3.05 2.72
CA PHE A 124 5.27 -2.25 3.93
C PHE A 124 6.53 -1.42 4.16
N LEU A 125 6.32 -0.23 4.70
CA LEU A 125 7.37 0.62 5.26
C LEU A 125 6.89 1.17 6.60
N VAL A 126 7.74 1.13 7.62
CA VAL A 126 7.49 1.69 8.94
C VAL A 126 8.73 2.46 9.37
N THR A 127 8.58 3.69 9.82
CA THR A 127 9.70 4.47 10.35
C THR A 127 10.34 3.74 11.52
N ASP A 128 11.65 3.83 11.66
CA ASP A 128 12.43 3.04 12.63
C ASP A 128 11.92 3.18 14.06
N ARG A 129 11.48 4.38 14.46
CA ARG A 129 10.90 4.67 15.77
C ARG A 129 9.63 3.86 16.07
N TYR A 130 8.86 3.52 15.02
CA TYR A 130 7.56 2.81 15.14
C TYR A 130 7.66 1.33 14.76
N GLN A 131 8.85 0.84 14.39
CA GLN A 131 9.07 -0.59 14.19
C GLN A 131 8.85 -1.36 15.49
N HIS A 132 8.49 -2.63 15.38
CA HIS A 132 8.16 -3.51 16.53
C HIS A 132 6.93 -3.10 17.35
N HIS A 133 6.17 -2.07 16.93
CA HIS A 133 4.91 -1.68 17.57
C HIS A 133 3.68 -2.38 16.97
N GLY A 134 3.88 -3.35 16.08
CA GLY A 134 2.82 -4.15 15.46
C GLY A 134 2.11 -3.48 14.28
N LEU A 135 2.63 -2.35 13.75
CA LEU A 135 2.02 -1.62 12.63
C LEU A 135 1.99 -2.44 11.35
N GLY A 136 3.07 -3.18 11.01
CA GLY A 136 3.07 -4.05 9.84
C GLY A 136 1.96 -5.10 9.87
N LEU A 137 1.70 -5.68 11.03
CA LEU A 137 0.63 -6.66 11.21
C LEU A 137 -0.76 -6.02 11.09
N LEU A 138 -0.94 -4.80 11.60
CA LEU A 138 -2.19 -4.04 11.46
C LEU A 138 -2.44 -3.70 9.99
N LEU A 139 -1.44 -3.17 9.29
CA LEU A 139 -1.52 -2.84 7.87
C LEU A 139 -1.86 -4.09 7.03
N LEU A 140 -1.15 -5.21 7.24
CA LEU A 140 -1.43 -6.46 6.54
C LEU A 140 -2.88 -6.91 6.72
N LYS A 141 -3.41 -6.82 7.95
CA LYS A 141 -4.79 -7.19 8.25
C LYS A 141 -5.79 -6.30 7.50
N HIS A 142 -5.59 -4.98 7.54
CA HIS A 142 -6.52 -4.04 6.90
C HIS A 142 -6.47 -4.15 5.38
N LEU A 143 -5.28 -4.37 4.79
CA LEU A 143 -5.14 -4.66 3.37
C LEU A 143 -5.89 -5.94 2.99
N ALA A 144 -5.74 -7.03 3.76
CA ALA A 144 -6.45 -8.28 3.51
C ALA A 144 -7.97 -8.14 3.64
N ASP A 145 -8.44 -7.36 4.65
CA ASP A 145 -9.88 -7.09 4.83
C ASP A 145 -10.47 -6.27 3.68
N ALA A 146 -9.70 -5.36 3.10
CA ALA A 146 -10.13 -4.56 1.95
C ALA A 146 -10.07 -5.35 0.64
N ALA A 147 -9.03 -6.19 0.46
CA ALA A 147 -8.77 -6.93 -0.76
C ALA A 147 -9.70 -8.14 -0.98
N PHE A 148 -10.01 -8.88 0.09
CA PHE A 148 -10.77 -10.12 -0.03
C PHE A 148 -12.17 -9.94 -0.63
N PRO A 149 -12.99 -8.93 -0.24
CA PRO A 149 -14.32 -8.71 -0.80
C PRO A 149 -14.35 -8.38 -2.28
N ILE A 150 -13.24 -7.86 -2.84
CA ILE A 150 -13.11 -7.48 -4.25
C ILE A 150 -12.42 -8.55 -5.10
N GLY A 151 -12.30 -9.78 -4.57
CA GLY A 151 -11.84 -10.96 -5.30
C GLY A 151 -10.32 -11.16 -5.34
N ILE A 152 -9.53 -10.40 -4.56
CA ILE A 152 -8.14 -10.75 -4.29
C ILE A 152 -8.16 -11.82 -3.19
N THR A 153 -7.67 -13.01 -3.47
CA THR A 153 -7.73 -14.15 -2.54
C THR A 153 -6.38 -14.55 -1.98
N THR A 154 -5.30 -14.08 -2.59
CA THR A 154 -3.92 -14.44 -2.26
C THR A 154 -3.05 -13.19 -2.25
N PHE A 155 -2.21 -13.07 -1.25
CA PHE A 155 -1.12 -12.10 -1.24
C PHE A 155 0.22 -12.79 -1.48
N THR A 156 1.07 -12.08 -2.22
CA THR A 156 2.48 -12.39 -2.39
C THR A 156 3.33 -11.28 -1.78
N ALA A 157 4.52 -11.58 -1.33
CA ALA A 157 5.48 -10.62 -0.83
C ALA A 157 6.91 -11.12 -1.02
N GLU A 158 7.85 -10.20 -1.17
CA GLU A 158 9.27 -10.50 -1.15
C GLU A 158 9.96 -9.76 -0.01
N THR A 159 10.94 -10.42 0.61
CA THR A 159 11.76 -9.81 1.65
C THR A 159 13.13 -10.49 1.71
N GLN A 160 14.11 -9.83 2.31
CA GLN A 160 15.42 -10.42 2.54
C GLN A 160 15.39 -11.45 3.66
N VAL A 161 16.23 -12.48 3.59
CA VAL A 161 16.34 -13.54 4.61
C VAL A 161 16.69 -13.01 6.00
N ASP A 162 17.41 -11.89 6.07
CA ASP A 162 17.81 -11.24 7.32
C ASP A 162 16.76 -10.28 7.88
N ASN A 163 15.69 -9.97 7.13
CA ASN A 163 14.61 -9.11 7.57
C ASN A 163 13.64 -9.82 8.53
N ARG A 164 14.15 -10.17 9.71
CA ARG A 164 13.40 -10.90 10.75
C ARG A 164 12.13 -10.19 11.17
N SER A 165 12.13 -8.86 11.14
CA SER A 165 10.95 -8.07 11.47
C SER A 165 9.80 -8.32 10.51
N MET A 166 10.07 -8.28 9.20
CA MET A 166 9.05 -8.52 8.18
C MET A 166 8.62 -9.99 8.14
N LEU A 167 9.56 -10.93 8.24
CA LEU A 167 9.23 -12.35 8.35
C LEU A 167 8.34 -12.63 9.57
N GLY A 168 8.57 -11.93 10.69
CA GLY A 168 7.71 -11.98 11.87
C GLY A 168 6.29 -11.50 11.59
N VAL A 169 6.10 -10.44 10.81
CA VAL A 169 4.76 -9.95 10.41
C VAL A 169 3.97 -11.05 9.70
N PHE A 170 4.58 -11.72 8.73
CA PHE A 170 3.90 -12.78 7.98
C PHE A 170 3.64 -14.03 8.82
N ASN A 171 4.61 -14.49 9.59
CA ASN A 171 4.47 -15.66 10.47
C ASN A 171 3.40 -15.44 11.56
N ASP A 172 3.31 -14.23 12.07
CA ASP A 172 2.35 -13.84 13.10
C ASP A 172 0.97 -13.45 12.56
N SER A 173 0.83 -13.35 11.23
CA SER A 173 -0.41 -12.92 10.57
C SER A 173 -1.63 -13.80 10.88
N GLY A 174 -1.38 -15.10 11.13
CA GLY A 174 -2.44 -16.10 11.26
C GLY A 174 -2.93 -16.66 9.93
N PHE A 175 -2.39 -16.18 8.81
CA PHE A 175 -2.59 -16.80 7.50
C PHE A 175 -1.67 -18.01 7.32
N PRO A 176 -2.03 -19.01 6.49
CA PRO A 176 -1.15 -20.13 6.15
C PRO A 176 -0.12 -19.67 5.11
N VAL A 177 1.06 -19.28 5.57
CA VAL A 177 2.15 -18.75 4.72
C VAL A 177 2.99 -19.90 4.17
N THR A 178 3.22 -19.87 2.86
CA THR A 178 4.21 -20.70 2.15
C THR A 178 5.36 -19.79 1.73
N SER A 179 6.59 -20.28 1.84
CA SER A 179 7.78 -19.51 1.46
C SER A 179 8.78 -20.35 0.67
N SER A 180 9.50 -19.70 -0.23
CA SER A 180 10.70 -20.22 -0.90
C SER A 180 11.83 -19.20 -0.74
N ILE A 181 13.07 -19.68 -0.85
CA ILE A 181 14.27 -18.83 -0.73
C ILE A 181 15.10 -19.01 -1.99
N GLU A 182 15.46 -17.93 -2.63
CA GLU A 182 16.36 -17.88 -3.78
C GLU A 182 17.20 -16.60 -3.68
N ASP A 183 18.51 -16.69 -3.84
CA ASP A 183 19.45 -15.55 -3.84
C ASP A 183 19.27 -14.57 -2.67
N GLU A 184 19.11 -15.09 -1.44
CA GLU A 184 18.88 -14.31 -0.21
C GLU A 184 17.53 -13.57 -0.16
N ILE A 185 16.64 -13.81 -1.12
CA ILE A 185 15.27 -13.32 -1.15
C ILE A 185 14.32 -14.43 -0.69
N VAL A 186 13.42 -14.09 0.21
CA VAL A 186 12.31 -14.93 0.63
C VAL A 186 11.07 -14.47 -0.10
N SER A 187 10.58 -15.31 -1.01
CA SER A 187 9.26 -15.13 -1.63
C SER A 187 8.20 -15.81 -0.78
N LEU A 188 7.15 -15.07 -0.45
CA LEU A 188 6.06 -15.54 0.40
C LEU A 188 4.75 -15.50 -0.39
N THR A 189 3.92 -16.54 -0.18
CA THR A 189 2.57 -16.61 -0.76
C THR A 189 1.61 -17.12 0.31
N PHE A 190 0.47 -16.46 0.45
CA PHE A 190 -0.52 -16.85 1.44
C PHE A 190 -1.94 -16.44 1.05
N PRO A 191 -2.93 -17.33 1.24
CA PRO A 191 -4.34 -16.99 1.07
C PRO A 191 -4.78 -16.04 2.19
N ILE A 192 -5.53 -14.97 1.82
CA ILE A 192 -6.00 -13.95 2.75
C ILE A 192 -7.44 -14.13 3.23
N LYS A 193 -8.04 -15.30 2.93
CA LYS A 193 -9.35 -15.64 3.46
C LYS A 193 -9.34 -15.53 4.99
N PRO A 194 -10.27 -14.79 5.60
CA PRO A 194 -10.32 -14.64 7.06
C PRO A 194 -10.46 -15.98 7.76
N THR A 195 -9.48 -16.35 8.60
CA THR A 195 -9.49 -17.54 9.44
C THR A 195 -9.91 -17.20 10.87
N GLU A 196 -10.32 -18.18 11.68
CA GLU A 196 -10.55 -17.93 13.12
C GLU A 196 -9.29 -17.37 13.79
N LYS A 197 -8.12 -17.92 13.44
CA LYS A 197 -6.83 -17.47 13.98
C LYS A 197 -6.52 -16.01 13.62
N SER A 198 -6.72 -15.60 12.35
CA SER A 198 -6.52 -14.22 11.93
C SER A 198 -7.53 -13.28 12.60
N ARG A 199 -8.80 -13.67 12.72
CA ARG A 199 -9.83 -12.88 13.40
C ARG A 199 -9.52 -12.70 14.88
N ALA A 200 -9.13 -13.77 15.58
CA ALA A 200 -8.79 -13.70 17.01
C ALA A 200 -7.55 -12.81 17.27
N ARG A 201 -6.54 -12.88 16.38
CA ARG A 201 -5.32 -12.08 16.51
C ARG A 201 -5.59 -10.58 16.46
N TYR A 202 -6.61 -10.16 15.72
CA TYR A 202 -6.95 -8.75 15.48
C TYR A 202 -8.16 -8.27 16.30
N ALA A 203 -8.82 -9.15 17.04
CA ALA A 203 -9.93 -8.78 17.91
C ALA A 203 -9.50 -7.70 18.92
N GLY A 204 -10.23 -6.60 18.96
CA GLY A 204 -9.99 -5.49 19.88
C GLY A 204 -8.95 -4.44 19.45
N ARG A 205 -8.27 -4.62 18.31
CA ARG A 205 -7.27 -3.65 17.81
C ARG A 205 -7.84 -2.56 16.89
N ARG A 206 -9.09 -2.70 16.45
CA ARG A 206 -9.80 -1.71 15.61
C ARG A 206 -10.83 -0.95 16.45
N LYS A 207 -10.69 0.37 16.55
CA LYS A 207 -11.74 1.26 17.06
C LYS A 207 -12.31 2.07 15.90
N ARG A 208 -13.64 2.14 15.78
CA ARG A 208 -14.27 3.08 14.84
C ARG A 208 -14.02 4.51 15.32
N PRO A 209 -13.74 5.48 14.43
CA PRO A 209 -13.67 6.87 14.80
C PRO A 209 -14.97 7.27 15.51
N GLN A 210 -14.86 7.86 16.69
CA GLN A 210 -16.03 8.47 17.32
C GLN A 210 -16.38 9.70 16.49
N GLY A 211 -17.51 9.64 15.79
CA GLY A 211 -18.02 10.76 15.01
C GLY A 211 -18.02 12.02 15.88
N LYS A 212 -17.32 13.07 15.44
CA LYS A 212 -17.37 14.39 16.07
C LYS A 212 -18.82 14.81 16.13
N GLY A 213 -19.40 14.79 17.33
CA GLY A 213 -20.76 15.21 17.59
C GLY A 213 -20.97 16.60 17.02
N LYS A 214 -21.98 16.73 16.13
CA LYS A 214 -22.44 18.03 15.64
C LYS A 214 -22.82 18.85 16.88
N GLY A 215 -22.00 19.85 17.20
CA GLY A 215 -22.33 20.85 18.18
C GLY A 215 -23.64 21.50 17.79
N LYS A 216 -24.68 21.28 18.60
CA LYS A 216 -25.92 22.04 18.53
C LYS A 216 -25.58 23.47 18.92
N HIS A 217 -25.62 24.38 17.97
CA HIS A 217 -25.78 25.79 18.27
C HIS A 217 -27.25 26.02 18.64
N SER A 218 -27.45 26.38 19.88
CA SER A 218 -28.66 27.10 20.34
C SER A 218 -28.35 28.57 20.36
#